data_61df81a0a0f486b23d0cc840deb26e61
#
_entry.id   61df81a0a0f486b23d0cc840deb26e61
#
_cell.length_a   1.000
_cell.length_b   1.000
_cell.length_c   1.000
_cell.angle_alpha   90.00
_cell.angle_beta   90.00
_cell.angle_gamma   90.00
#
_symmetry.space_group_name_H-M   'P 1'
#
loop_
_entity.id
_entity.type
_entity.pdbx_description
1 polymer ?
#
loop_
_entity_poly.entity_id
_entity_poly.type
_entity_poly.pdbx_seq_one_letter_code
_entity_poly.pdbx_strand_id
1 'polypeptide(L)'
;SMVDAKLFQALLAAARYHCRIIMVGDADQLPSVGPGSVLGEILQADVLPTVRLNEIFRQAQKSMIVQNAHRIVEGQMPIKGGRDDDFFMIESTGLACQRLICDLVSTRLPKSYGYDPVRDIQVLCPTKVGPTGSVELNRRLQAILNPPAPDKPQIIWEQSGRVLRCGDKVMQIKNDYDIPYERDGAEAGVGAYNGDMG
;
A
#
# COMPACT_ATOMS: atom_id res chain seq x y z
N SER A 1 1.35 10.68 4.92
CA SER A 1 1.26 11.41 6.17
C SER A 1 0.14 10.86 7.04
N MET A 2 0.43 10.51 8.29
CA MET A 2 -0.55 9.98 9.25
C MET A 2 -1.01 11.02 10.29
N VAL A 3 -0.37 12.19 10.31
CA VAL A 3 -0.62 13.24 11.30
C VAL A 3 -1.61 14.24 10.72
N ASP A 4 -2.81 14.25 11.27
CA ASP A 4 -3.84 15.27 10.99
C ASP A 4 -3.71 16.50 11.90
N ALA A 5 -4.52 17.52 11.67
CA ALA A 5 -4.48 18.76 12.44
C ALA A 5 -4.76 18.55 13.94
N LYS A 6 -5.66 17.63 14.30
CA LYS A 6 -5.99 17.34 15.71
C LYS A 6 -4.83 16.67 16.44
N LEU A 7 -4.22 15.66 15.79
CA LEU A 7 -3.07 14.97 16.35
C LEU A 7 -1.86 15.90 16.48
N PHE A 8 -1.64 16.76 15.48
CA PHE A 8 -0.58 17.76 15.53
C PHE A 8 -0.80 18.80 16.63
N GLN A 9 -2.04 19.27 16.80
CA GLN A 9 -2.40 20.16 17.91
C GLN A 9 -2.13 19.51 19.28
N ALA A 10 -2.50 18.23 19.45
CA ALA A 10 -2.25 17.48 20.68
C ALA A 10 -0.74 17.32 20.94
N LEU A 11 0.04 17.04 19.89
CA LEU A 11 1.51 16.97 19.98
C LEU A 11 2.11 18.31 20.46
N LEU A 12 1.69 19.42 19.85
CA LEU A 12 2.17 20.74 20.24
C LEU A 12 1.78 21.12 21.69
N ALA A 13 0.56 20.76 22.10
CA ALA A 13 0.11 20.99 23.48
C ALA A 13 0.88 20.16 24.52
N ALA A 14 1.33 18.97 24.14
CA ALA A 14 2.13 18.10 25.02
C ALA A 14 3.64 18.41 25.00
N ALA A 15 4.11 19.16 23.99
CA ALA A 15 5.53 19.48 23.85
C ALA A 15 5.98 20.47 24.95
N ARG A 16 7.12 20.17 25.59
CA ARG A 16 7.70 21.08 26.58
C ARG A 16 8.31 22.31 25.90
N TYR A 17 8.34 23.44 26.60
CA TYR A 17 8.81 24.73 26.07
C TYR A 17 10.21 24.68 25.40
N HIS A 18 11.11 23.81 25.84
CA HIS A 18 12.44 23.65 25.24
C HIS A 18 12.56 22.48 24.27
N CYS A 19 11.44 21.86 23.89
CA CYS A 19 11.45 20.74 22.94
C CYS A 19 11.71 21.25 21.52
N ARG A 20 12.65 20.63 20.82
CA ARG A 20 12.85 20.81 19.39
C ARG A 20 12.05 19.75 18.64
N ILE A 21 11.17 20.20 17.74
CA ILE A 21 10.38 19.30 16.89
C ILE A 21 11.02 19.30 15.49
N ILE A 22 11.34 18.12 14.99
CA ILE A 22 11.83 17.90 13.63
C ILE A 22 10.75 17.07 12.92
N MET A 23 10.16 17.65 11.87
CA MET A 23 9.19 16.97 11.04
C MET A 23 9.88 16.42 9.81
N VAL A 24 9.64 15.14 9.51
CA VAL A 24 10.12 14.45 8.32
C VAL A 24 8.94 13.82 7.61
N GLY A 25 8.84 13.98 6.30
CA GLY A 25 7.76 13.40 5.53
C GLY A 25 7.81 13.80 4.07
N ASP A 26 6.81 13.39 3.33
CA ASP A 26 6.63 13.64 1.90
C ASP A 26 5.29 14.31 1.69
N ALA A 27 5.31 15.57 1.24
CA ALA A 27 4.10 16.37 1.03
C ALA A 27 3.34 15.96 -0.24
N ASP A 28 3.99 15.23 -1.16
CA ASP A 28 3.40 14.78 -2.41
C ASP A 28 2.67 13.44 -2.26
N GLN A 29 2.84 12.77 -1.11
CA GLN A 29 2.05 11.59 -0.77
C GLN A 29 0.63 11.96 -0.32
N LEU A 30 -0.25 10.96 -0.30
CA LEU A 30 -1.64 11.14 0.15
C LEU A 30 -1.68 11.78 1.54
N PRO A 31 -2.58 12.77 1.77
CA PRO A 31 -2.75 13.41 3.06
C PRO A 31 -3.30 12.42 4.11
N SER A 32 -3.33 12.86 5.37
CA SER A 32 -3.99 12.12 6.45
C SER A 32 -5.48 11.90 6.17
N VAL A 33 -6.07 10.83 6.72
CA VAL A 33 -7.52 10.57 6.64
C VAL A 33 -8.31 11.59 7.46
N GLY A 34 -7.71 12.13 8.54
CA GLY A 34 -8.28 13.20 9.33
C GLY A 34 -8.12 14.58 8.68
N PRO A 35 -8.76 15.61 9.23
CA PRO A 35 -8.76 16.95 8.63
C PRO A 35 -7.40 17.63 8.65
N GLY A 36 -7.06 18.31 7.56
CA GLY A 36 -5.83 19.11 7.39
C GLY A 36 -4.67 18.34 6.78
N SER A 37 -3.89 19.03 5.93
CA SER A 37 -2.63 18.54 5.36
C SER A 37 -1.47 19.24 6.07
N VAL A 38 -1.21 18.88 7.33
CA VAL A 38 -0.31 19.62 8.23
C VAL A 38 1.04 19.91 7.58
N LEU A 39 1.72 18.87 7.03
CA LEU A 39 3.02 19.06 6.40
C LEU A 39 2.94 19.96 5.16
N GLY A 40 1.98 19.71 4.28
CA GLY A 40 1.79 20.48 3.05
C GLY A 40 1.48 21.94 3.34
N GLU A 41 0.60 22.21 4.30
CA GLU A 41 0.20 23.58 4.70
C GLU A 41 1.35 24.35 5.35
N ILE A 42 2.15 23.70 6.21
CA ILE A 42 3.36 24.32 6.80
C ILE A 42 4.39 24.65 5.72
N LEU A 43 4.61 23.76 4.78
CA LEU A 43 5.55 23.99 3.67
C LEU A 43 5.08 25.11 2.73
N GLN A 44 3.77 25.20 2.51
CA GLN A 44 3.17 26.26 1.70
C GLN A 44 3.23 27.63 2.40
N ALA A 45 3.03 27.64 3.71
CA ALA A 45 3.08 28.87 4.51
C ALA A 45 4.53 29.42 4.67
N ASP A 46 5.55 28.59 4.45
CA ASP A 46 6.98 28.95 4.54
C ASP A 46 7.37 29.63 5.87
N VAL A 47 6.75 29.18 6.96
CA VAL A 47 6.94 29.79 8.30
C VAL A 47 8.02 29.10 9.14
N LEU A 48 8.54 27.94 8.66
CA LEU A 48 9.57 27.17 9.37
C LEU A 48 10.77 26.90 8.47
N PRO A 49 11.98 26.83 9.05
CA PRO A 49 13.17 26.39 8.30
C PRO A 49 12.94 25.01 7.68
N THR A 50 13.09 24.92 6.38
CA THR A 50 12.79 23.70 5.60
C THR A 50 13.99 23.28 4.77
N VAL A 51 14.28 21.99 4.76
CA VAL A 51 15.23 21.36 3.84
C VAL A 51 14.45 20.41 2.94
N ARG A 52 14.49 20.63 1.63
CA ARG A 52 13.88 19.76 0.63
C ARG A 52 14.96 18.87 -0.01
N LEU A 53 14.71 17.57 -0.01
CA LEU A 53 15.56 16.57 -0.66
C LEU A 53 15.03 16.32 -2.09
N ASN A 54 15.53 17.07 -3.05
CA ASN A 54 15.06 17.02 -4.44
C ASN A 54 15.99 16.21 -5.36
N GLU A 55 17.13 15.72 -4.85
CA GLU A 55 18.07 14.98 -5.67
C GLU A 55 17.64 13.51 -5.80
N ILE A 56 17.37 13.10 -7.03
CA ILE A 56 17.13 11.71 -7.39
C ILE A 56 18.47 11.08 -7.75
N PHE A 57 18.84 10.00 -7.07
CA PHE A 57 20.05 9.25 -7.41
C PHE A 57 20.02 8.81 -8.89
N ARG A 58 21.16 8.88 -9.56
CA ARG A 58 21.31 8.55 -11.00
C ARG A 58 20.68 7.21 -11.41
N GLN A 59 20.72 6.20 -10.54
CA GLN A 59 20.10 4.90 -10.81
C GLN A 59 18.58 4.99 -10.86
N ALA A 60 17.97 5.78 -9.97
CA ALA A 60 16.52 5.99 -9.93
C ALA A 60 16.00 6.85 -11.10
N GLN A 61 16.85 7.70 -11.70
CA GLN A 61 16.47 8.50 -12.87
C GLN A 61 16.15 7.67 -14.13
N LYS A 62 16.63 6.43 -14.20
CA LYS A 62 16.32 5.50 -15.31
C LYS A 62 15.00 4.76 -15.10
N SER A 63 14.47 4.73 -13.89
CA SER A 63 13.21 4.06 -13.56
C SER A 63 12.02 4.86 -14.12
N MET A 64 11.21 4.22 -14.94
CA MET A 64 9.95 4.78 -15.42
C MET A 64 8.93 5.00 -14.30
N ILE A 65 8.98 4.19 -13.25
CA ILE A 65 8.17 4.40 -12.04
C ILE A 65 8.47 5.76 -11.43
N VAL A 66 9.76 6.08 -11.23
CA VAL A 66 10.19 7.35 -10.64
C VAL A 66 9.85 8.53 -11.54
N GLN A 67 10.14 8.43 -12.85
CA GLN A 67 9.81 9.48 -13.81
C GLN A 67 8.30 9.76 -13.85
N ASN A 68 7.48 8.73 -13.89
CA ASN A 68 6.04 8.87 -13.91
C ASN A 68 5.47 9.37 -12.58
N ALA A 69 6.06 9.03 -11.44
CA ALA A 69 5.68 9.61 -10.15
C ALA A 69 5.84 11.14 -10.16
N HIS A 70 6.98 11.65 -10.63
CA HIS A 70 7.19 13.10 -10.76
C HIS A 70 6.21 13.76 -11.73
N ARG A 71 5.98 13.15 -12.90
CA ARG A 71 5.01 13.65 -13.87
C ARG A 71 3.60 13.76 -13.27
N ILE A 72 3.18 12.77 -12.50
CA ILE A 72 1.86 12.78 -11.83
C ILE A 72 1.78 13.90 -10.80
N VAL A 73 2.81 14.11 -9.99
CA VAL A 73 2.89 15.22 -9.03
C VAL A 73 2.80 16.59 -9.72
N GLU A 74 3.40 16.72 -10.90
CA GLU A 74 3.33 17.91 -11.74
C GLU A 74 2.01 18.04 -12.55
N GLY A 75 1.06 17.13 -12.37
CA GLY A 75 -0.21 17.11 -13.09
C GLY A 75 -0.10 16.66 -14.54
N GLN A 76 1.01 16.02 -14.93
CA GLN A 76 1.23 15.51 -16.27
C GLN A 76 0.77 14.04 -16.39
N MET A 77 0.37 13.64 -17.59
CA MET A 77 0.05 12.24 -17.85
C MET A 77 1.31 11.36 -17.80
N PRO A 78 1.23 10.17 -17.17
CA PRO A 78 2.33 9.22 -17.17
C PRO A 78 2.65 8.74 -18.60
N ILE A 79 3.92 8.45 -18.84
CA ILE A 79 4.39 7.86 -20.07
C ILE A 79 4.17 6.34 -20.02
N LYS A 80 3.61 5.75 -21.07
CA LYS A 80 3.49 4.29 -21.19
C LYS A 80 4.90 3.71 -21.40
N GLY A 81 5.26 2.77 -20.55
CA GLY A 81 6.54 2.07 -20.65
C GLY A 81 6.58 1.10 -21.82
N GLY A 82 7.77 0.77 -22.28
CA GLY A 82 8.06 -0.27 -23.26
C GLY A 82 8.30 -1.63 -22.59
N ARG A 83 8.76 -2.61 -23.38
CA ARG A 83 8.91 -4.01 -22.92
C ARG A 83 9.95 -4.20 -21.80
N ASP A 84 10.99 -3.37 -21.82
CA ASP A 84 12.12 -3.47 -20.90
C ASP A 84 12.06 -2.47 -19.74
N ASP A 85 10.94 -1.74 -19.62
CA ASP A 85 10.72 -0.76 -18.57
C ASP A 85 10.14 -1.41 -17.31
N ASP A 86 10.19 -0.68 -16.20
CA ASP A 86 9.65 -1.07 -14.90
C ASP A 86 8.22 -0.54 -14.65
N PHE A 87 7.63 0.17 -15.62
CA PHE A 87 6.29 0.74 -15.54
C PHE A 87 5.48 0.42 -16.80
N PHE A 88 4.26 -0.09 -16.59
CA PHE A 88 3.33 -0.41 -17.67
C PHE A 88 1.96 0.20 -17.42
N MET A 89 1.31 0.70 -18.47
CA MET A 89 -0.04 1.21 -18.40
C MET A 89 -0.94 0.47 -19.39
N ILE A 90 -1.97 -0.21 -18.87
CA ILE A 90 -2.92 -0.98 -19.65
C ILE A 90 -4.31 -0.38 -19.43
N GLU A 91 -4.93 0.11 -20.49
CA GLU A 91 -6.29 0.66 -20.44
C GLU A 91 -7.32 -0.48 -20.46
N SER A 92 -8.17 -0.52 -19.45
CA SER A 92 -9.25 -1.49 -19.34
C SER A 92 -10.30 -1.01 -18.34
N THR A 93 -11.54 -1.45 -18.46
CA THR A 93 -12.65 -1.02 -17.62
C THR A 93 -13.54 -2.19 -17.20
N GLY A 94 -14.25 -2.03 -16.08
CA GLY A 94 -15.28 -2.94 -15.61
C GLY A 94 -14.82 -4.39 -15.47
N LEU A 95 -15.61 -5.33 -15.98
CA LEU A 95 -15.33 -6.77 -15.89
C LEU A 95 -14.11 -7.21 -16.73
N ALA A 96 -13.76 -6.48 -17.78
CA ALA A 96 -12.56 -6.76 -18.57
C ALA A 96 -11.29 -6.45 -17.75
N CYS A 97 -11.29 -5.31 -17.05
CA CYS A 97 -10.21 -4.94 -16.13
C CYS A 97 -10.06 -5.96 -15.00
N GLN A 98 -11.17 -6.39 -14.41
CA GLN A 98 -11.15 -7.41 -13.35
C GLN A 98 -10.49 -8.72 -13.82
N ARG A 99 -10.88 -9.22 -15.01
CA ARG A 99 -10.28 -10.44 -15.59
C ARG A 99 -8.81 -10.25 -15.90
N LEU A 100 -8.45 -9.09 -16.43
CA LEU A 100 -7.05 -8.75 -16.72
C LEU A 100 -6.19 -8.73 -15.45
N ILE A 101 -6.68 -8.13 -14.37
CA ILE A 101 -5.95 -8.14 -13.07
C ILE A 101 -5.76 -9.57 -12.57
N CYS A 102 -6.81 -10.39 -12.59
CA CYS A 102 -6.70 -11.79 -12.17
C CYS A 102 -5.69 -12.57 -13.03
N ASP A 103 -5.71 -12.39 -14.34
CA ASP A 103 -4.77 -13.04 -15.28
C ASP A 103 -3.32 -12.54 -15.08
N LEU A 104 -3.13 -11.25 -14.87
CA LEU A 104 -1.81 -10.69 -14.55
C LEU A 104 -1.23 -11.32 -13.29
N VAL A 105 -2.00 -11.36 -12.21
CA VAL A 105 -1.53 -11.86 -10.90
C VAL A 105 -1.30 -13.37 -10.92
N SER A 106 -2.24 -14.15 -11.51
CA SER A 106 -2.18 -15.60 -11.42
C SER A 106 -1.34 -16.26 -12.50
N THR A 107 -1.10 -15.60 -13.63
CA THR A 107 -0.53 -16.24 -14.81
C THR A 107 0.61 -15.45 -15.44
N ARG A 108 0.36 -14.20 -15.86
CA ARG A 108 1.32 -13.48 -16.71
C ARG A 108 2.59 -13.07 -15.97
N LEU A 109 2.44 -12.39 -14.82
CA LEU A 109 3.59 -11.94 -14.02
C LEU A 109 4.40 -13.14 -13.49
N PRO A 110 3.78 -14.18 -12.90
CA PRO A 110 4.50 -15.41 -12.53
C PRO A 110 5.27 -16.03 -13.68
N LYS A 111 4.66 -16.19 -14.87
CA LYS A 111 5.33 -16.79 -16.03
C LYS A 111 6.44 -15.94 -16.62
N SER A 112 6.28 -14.60 -16.63
CA SER A 112 7.23 -13.70 -17.28
C SER A 112 8.43 -13.35 -16.40
N TYR A 113 8.22 -13.28 -15.08
CA TYR A 113 9.22 -12.77 -14.13
C TYR A 113 9.56 -13.76 -13.01
N GLY A 114 8.86 -14.89 -12.91
CA GLY A 114 9.06 -15.87 -11.84
C GLY A 114 8.52 -15.42 -10.47
N TYR A 115 7.65 -14.42 -10.43
CA TYR A 115 7.08 -13.91 -9.20
C TYR A 115 6.11 -14.92 -8.56
N ASP A 116 6.18 -15.05 -7.24
CA ASP A 116 5.15 -15.73 -6.46
C ASP A 116 3.91 -14.81 -6.37
N PRO A 117 2.72 -15.27 -6.81
CA PRO A 117 1.53 -14.43 -6.85
C PRO A 117 1.04 -13.96 -5.47
N VAL A 118 1.38 -14.70 -4.40
CA VAL A 118 0.99 -14.37 -3.02
C VAL A 118 2.05 -13.50 -2.36
N ARG A 119 3.34 -13.84 -2.51
CA ARG A 119 4.43 -13.16 -1.80
C ARG A 119 4.89 -11.89 -2.51
N ASP A 120 5.04 -11.93 -3.84
CA ASP A 120 5.74 -10.88 -4.59
C ASP A 120 4.80 -9.88 -5.25
N ILE A 121 3.49 -10.20 -5.39
CA ILE A 121 2.54 -9.34 -6.10
C ILE A 121 1.55 -8.71 -5.12
N GLN A 122 1.37 -7.38 -5.23
CA GLN A 122 0.37 -6.63 -4.49
C GLN A 122 -0.55 -5.87 -5.44
N VAL A 123 -1.87 -6.06 -5.28
CA VAL A 123 -2.89 -5.30 -6.01
C VAL A 123 -3.39 -4.14 -5.14
N LEU A 124 -3.29 -2.93 -5.66
CA LEU A 124 -3.83 -1.72 -5.02
C LEU A 124 -5.11 -1.28 -5.73
N CYS A 125 -6.16 -1.01 -4.98
CA CYS A 125 -7.46 -0.60 -5.49
C CYS A 125 -7.86 0.77 -4.95
N PRO A 126 -8.35 1.69 -5.77
CA PRO A 126 -8.81 2.99 -5.31
C PRO A 126 -10.14 2.90 -4.53
N THR A 127 -10.91 1.82 -4.70
CA THR A 127 -12.23 1.63 -4.10
C THR A 127 -12.37 0.26 -3.45
N LYS A 128 -13.30 0.14 -2.50
CA LYS A 128 -13.66 -1.15 -1.87
C LYS A 128 -14.72 -1.91 -2.67
N VAL A 129 -15.62 -1.18 -3.34
CA VAL A 129 -16.83 -1.73 -3.99
C VAL A 129 -16.68 -1.68 -5.51
N GLY A 130 -17.43 -2.55 -6.20
CA GLY A 130 -17.44 -2.64 -7.66
C GLY A 130 -16.57 -3.78 -8.20
N PRO A 131 -16.60 -4.02 -9.53
CA PRO A 131 -15.91 -5.15 -10.16
C PRO A 131 -14.40 -5.15 -9.95
N THR A 132 -13.79 -3.98 -9.83
CA THR A 132 -12.35 -3.77 -9.59
C THR A 132 -12.06 -3.29 -8.17
N GLY A 133 -13.07 -3.31 -7.29
CA GLY A 133 -12.91 -2.99 -5.87
C GLY A 133 -12.22 -4.12 -5.11
N SER A 134 -11.57 -3.76 -4.00
CA SER A 134 -10.77 -4.69 -3.22
C SER A 134 -11.58 -5.90 -2.69
N VAL A 135 -12.85 -5.73 -2.39
CA VAL A 135 -13.71 -6.84 -1.90
C VAL A 135 -13.87 -7.92 -2.96
N GLU A 136 -14.26 -7.54 -4.17
CA GLU A 136 -14.50 -8.50 -5.25
C GLU A 136 -13.18 -9.08 -5.81
N LEU A 137 -12.13 -8.27 -5.92
CA LEU A 137 -10.82 -8.77 -6.36
C LEU A 137 -10.23 -9.76 -5.35
N ASN A 138 -10.32 -9.50 -4.04
CA ASN A 138 -9.89 -10.47 -3.03
C ASN A 138 -10.64 -11.79 -3.14
N ARG A 139 -11.97 -11.75 -3.30
CA ARG A 139 -12.79 -12.95 -3.47
C ARG A 139 -12.36 -13.78 -4.69
N ARG A 140 -12.11 -13.12 -5.82
CA ARG A 140 -11.67 -13.78 -7.06
C ARG A 140 -10.27 -14.31 -7.00
N LEU A 141 -9.34 -13.52 -6.54
CA LEU A 141 -7.95 -13.92 -6.39
C LEU A 141 -7.81 -15.07 -5.39
N GLN A 142 -8.54 -15.05 -4.27
CA GLN A 142 -8.58 -16.17 -3.34
C GLN A 142 -9.08 -17.45 -4.02
N ALA A 143 -10.14 -17.37 -4.80
CA ALA A 143 -10.68 -18.54 -5.49
C ALA A 143 -9.70 -19.14 -6.52
N ILE A 144 -8.85 -18.31 -7.13
CA ILE A 144 -7.85 -18.73 -8.12
C ILE A 144 -6.56 -19.22 -7.44
N LEU A 145 -6.04 -18.47 -6.48
CA LEU A 145 -4.71 -18.69 -5.89
C LEU A 145 -4.77 -19.66 -4.70
N ASN A 146 -5.86 -19.63 -3.95
CA ASN A 146 -6.06 -20.42 -2.75
C ASN A 146 -7.46 -21.04 -2.70
N PRO A 147 -7.81 -21.98 -3.64
CA PRO A 147 -9.12 -22.62 -3.66
C PRO A 147 -9.37 -23.43 -2.37
N PRO A 148 -10.64 -23.65 -2.01
CA PRO A 148 -10.99 -24.50 -0.87
C PRO A 148 -10.51 -25.94 -1.09
N ALA A 149 -10.04 -26.58 -0.01
CA ALA A 149 -9.69 -28.00 0.01
C ALA A 149 -10.19 -28.63 1.33
N PRO A 150 -10.51 -29.93 1.36
CA PRO A 150 -11.08 -30.58 2.53
C PRO A 150 -10.19 -30.52 3.79
N ASP A 151 -8.90 -30.49 3.61
CA ASP A 151 -7.86 -30.48 4.65
C ASP A 151 -7.39 -29.05 5.02
N LYS A 152 -7.96 -28.02 4.36
CA LYS A 152 -7.51 -26.65 4.55
C LYS A 152 -8.38 -25.92 5.57
N PRO A 153 -7.83 -25.52 6.74
CA PRO A 153 -8.54 -24.74 7.72
C PRO A 153 -9.06 -23.42 7.15
N GLN A 154 -10.29 -23.07 7.49
CA GLN A 154 -10.88 -21.80 7.11
C GLN A 154 -11.77 -21.25 8.23
N ILE A 155 -11.85 -19.93 8.30
CA ILE A 155 -12.71 -19.20 9.23
C ILE A 155 -13.66 -18.31 8.41
N ILE A 156 -14.93 -18.33 8.78
CA ILE A 156 -15.93 -17.41 8.22
C ILE A 156 -16.12 -16.26 9.19
N TRP A 157 -15.82 -15.04 8.75
CA TRP A 157 -16.05 -13.85 9.55
C TRP A 157 -17.54 -13.49 9.47
N GLU A 158 -18.31 -13.84 10.48
CA GLU A 158 -19.75 -13.72 10.48
C GLU A 158 -20.29 -12.32 10.13
N GLN A 159 -19.62 -11.27 10.62
CA GLN A 159 -20.05 -9.89 10.39
C GLN A 159 -19.96 -9.44 8.92
N SER A 160 -19.07 -10.01 8.11
CA SER A 160 -18.84 -9.61 6.72
C SER A 160 -19.03 -10.72 5.71
N GLY A 161 -19.25 -11.95 6.15
CA GLY A 161 -19.29 -13.14 5.30
C GLY A 161 -17.95 -13.46 4.61
N ARG A 162 -16.86 -12.85 5.04
CA ARG A 162 -15.54 -13.11 4.47
C ARG A 162 -15.01 -14.46 4.95
N VAL A 163 -14.45 -15.20 4.02
CA VAL A 163 -13.75 -16.45 4.31
C VAL A 163 -12.25 -16.18 4.32
N LEU A 164 -11.59 -16.53 5.40
CA LEU A 164 -10.13 -16.58 5.49
C LEU A 164 -9.70 -18.04 5.51
N ARG A 165 -8.72 -18.42 4.70
CA ARG A 165 -8.16 -19.77 4.60
C ARG A 165 -6.69 -19.78 4.95
N CYS A 166 -6.22 -20.87 5.50
CA CYS A 166 -4.80 -21.09 5.64
C CYS A 166 -4.12 -20.96 4.26
N GLY A 167 -3.06 -20.14 4.18
CA GLY A 167 -2.38 -19.77 2.96
C GLY A 167 -2.92 -18.54 2.23
N ASP A 168 -3.92 -17.85 2.77
CA ASP A 168 -4.29 -16.51 2.29
C ASP A 168 -3.25 -15.49 2.71
N LYS A 169 -2.96 -14.54 1.81
CA LYS A 169 -2.23 -13.34 2.16
C LYS A 169 -3.11 -12.40 2.96
N VAL A 170 -2.69 -12.05 4.16
CA VAL A 170 -3.44 -11.18 5.07
C VAL A 170 -2.63 -9.96 5.46
N MET A 171 -3.30 -8.91 5.91
CA MET A 171 -2.68 -7.72 6.44
C MET A 171 -3.35 -7.34 7.76
N GLN A 172 -2.55 -7.09 8.77
CA GLN A 172 -3.05 -6.56 10.04
C GLN A 172 -3.55 -5.13 9.84
N ILE A 173 -4.79 -4.85 10.26
CA ILE A 173 -5.44 -3.53 10.09
C ILE A 173 -5.50 -2.69 11.36
N LYS A 174 -5.10 -3.26 12.50
CA LYS A 174 -4.98 -2.58 13.79
C LYS A 174 -3.78 -3.16 14.53
N ASN A 175 -3.11 -2.34 15.34
CA ASN A 175 -2.08 -2.85 16.23
C ASN A 175 -2.69 -3.83 17.22
N ASP A 176 -2.07 -4.98 17.38
CA ASP A 176 -2.31 -5.94 18.43
C ASP A 176 -0.96 -6.31 19.05
N TYR A 177 -0.73 -5.87 20.28
CA TYR A 177 0.55 -6.00 20.96
C TYR A 177 0.75 -7.36 21.62
N ASP A 178 -0.30 -8.18 21.68
CA ASP A 178 -0.33 -9.43 22.43
C ASP A 178 -0.34 -10.68 21.53
N ILE A 179 -0.53 -10.52 20.23
CA ILE A 179 -0.50 -11.64 19.27
C ILE A 179 0.91 -12.24 19.19
N PRO A 180 1.09 -13.54 19.53
CA PRO A 180 2.35 -14.21 19.26
C PRO A 180 2.51 -14.49 17.77
N TYR A 181 3.73 -14.36 17.26
CA TYR A 181 4.08 -14.75 15.89
C TYR A 181 5.39 -15.53 15.85
N GLU A 182 5.51 -16.40 14.86
CA GLU A 182 6.73 -17.10 14.50
C GLU A 182 7.06 -16.78 13.03
N ARG A 183 8.35 -16.59 12.76
CA ARG A 183 8.86 -16.45 11.39
C ARG A 183 9.74 -17.64 11.07
N ASP A 184 9.64 -18.18 9.86
CA ASP A 184 10.48 -19.27 9.39
C ASP A 184 11.97 -18.94 9.59
N GLY A 185 12.64 -19.70 10.48
CA GLY A 185 14.07 -19.55 10.78
C GLY A 185 14.44 -18.32 11.66
N ALA A 186 13.48 -17.65 12.26
CA ALA A 186 13.69 -16.52 13.15
C ALA A 186 13.12 -16.80 14.56
N GLU A 187 13.51 -15.95 15.53
CA GLU A 187 12.95 -16.01 16.88
C GLU A 187 11.44 -15.68 16.86
N ALA A 188 10.69 -16.36 17.72
CA ALA A 188 9.30 -16.04 18.00
C ALA A 188 9.21 -14.65 18.67
N GLY A 189 8.18 -13.89 18.33
CA GLY A 189 7.95 -12.58 18.90
C GLY A 189 6.49 -12.39 19.31
N VAL A 190 6.20 -11.23 19.86
CA VAL A 190 4.85 -10.80 20.24
C VAL A 190 4.57 -9.43 19.65
N GLY A 191 3.37 -9.26 19.12
CA GLY A 191 2.86 -8.03 18.51
C GLY A 191 2.78 -8.10 16.99
N ALA A 192 1.62 -7.73 16.45
CA ALA A 192 1.39 -7.50 15.04
C ALA A 192 0.86 -6.07 14.85
N TYR A 193 1.43 -5.34 13.91
CA TYR A 193 1.17 -3.92 13.75
C TYR A 193 0.37 -3.64 12.48
N ASN A 194 -0.33 -2.51 12.48
CA ASN A 194 -1.08 -2.07 11.31
C ASN A 194 -0.16 -1.96 10.09
N GLY A 195 -0.47 -2.73 9.05
CA GLY A 195 0.33 -2.84 7.82
C GLY A 195 1.21 -4.09 7.75
N ASP A 196 1.38 -4.83 8.85
CA ASP A 196 2.13 -6.09 8.81
C ASP A 196 1.41 -7.11 7.94
N MET A 197 2.20 -7.82 7.12
CA MET A 197 1.73 -8.82 6.17
C MET A 197 2.07 -10.23 6.66
N GLY A 198 1.13 -11.14 6.51
CA GLY A 198 1.27 -12.54 6.86
C GLY A 198 0.59 -13.48 5.87
#